data_53bd846d672192ceba8b5c42745b3e9f
#
_entry.id   53bd846d672192ceba8b5c42745b3e9f
#
_cell.length_a   1.000
_cell.length_b   1.000
_cell.length_c   1.000
_cell.angle_alpha   90.00
_cell.angle_beta   90.00
_cell.angle_gamma   90.00
#
_symmetry.space_group_name_H-M   'P 1'
#
loop_
_entity.id
_entity.type
_entity.pdbx_description
1 polymer ?
#
loop_
_entity_poly.entity_id
_entity_poly.type
_entity_poly.pdbx_seq_one_letter_code
_entity_poly.pdbx_strand_id
1 'polypeptide(L)'
;MLEHTPKFSNINFNGGNLSSDGGAILLLHFLNKLKIMDKFRHIPFYDLRAASIYSNSEILSQLISRALLGYFNQDDQKVLLEDPLLSKYFSPCSQPTVSRFFDRVVNQTNVALREQLIEMACQYVNKNVRDPIIDADSTLIETYGNQEASAYIHHYDETGYHPLMINEFHSKLLLSAVLRTGSSYSANGIIEELKTVLAYMYNRSTIRFRGDSAFFDTELLEFLEKEDITYYIRCRGFESLRSEAIDDMISSGIDWSSYTASHPYYGDFQYSIKRTTHRRILYKAYSVMDDGQVSLFPLVYCVVTNDEKIVPKDGMHFYELRGASENFTKEFKNDFDGARVSHKEFWANEMDFLISAFAYNIFHLFQKIAVKVVRHAGNISLCFSSAYMRKHRFMNYWNAVLLM
;
A
#
# COMPACT_ATOMS: atom_id res chain seq x y z
N MET A 1 17.07 -8.32 -36.56
CA MET A 1 16.96 -7.12 -37.45
C MET A 1 15.63 -7.21 -38.14
N LEU A 2 14.80 -6.18 -38.09
CA LEU A 2 13.53 -6.12 -38.82
C LEU A 2 13.86 -5.93 -40.30
N GLU A 3 13.56 -6.91 -41.14
CA GLU A 3 13.90 -6.94 -42.59
C GLU A 3 13.12 -5.89 -43.41
N HIS A 4 12.16 -5.18 -42.84
CA HIS A 4 11.44 -4.09 -43.50
C HIS A 4 11.30 -2.88 -42.57
N THR A 5 12.24 -1.93 -42.70
CA THR A 5 12.02 -0.58 -42.15
C THR A 5 11.05 0.15 -43.07
N PRO A 6 9.83 0.53 -42.60
CA PRO A 6 8.89 1.27 -43.44
C PRO A 6 9.50 2.60 -43.87
N LYS A 7 9.44 2.92 -45.16
CA LYS A 7 9.89 4.21 -45.72
C LYS A 7 8.76 5.23 -45.51
N PHE A 8 8.94 6.15 -44.57
CA PHE A 8 8.05 7.30 -44.40
C PHE A 8 8.34 8.30 -45.48
N SER A 9 7.36 8.60 -46.35
CA SER A 9 7.49 9.56 -47.45
C SER A 9 7.21 11.00 -47.03
N ASN A 10 6.39 11.20 -45.98
CA ASN A 10 6.03 12.50 -45.45
C ASN A 10 5.81 12.48 -43.94
N ILE A 11 6.29 13.53 -43.29
CA ILE A 11 5.94 13.84 -41.87
C ILE A 11 5.25 15.21 -41.92
N ASN A 12 4.04 15.31 -41.34
CA ASN A 12 3.30 16.56 -41.22
C ASN A 12 2.58 16.65 -39.87
N PHE A 13 2.15 17.86 -39.52
CA PHE A 13 1.48 18.17 -38.24
C PHE A 13 0.01 18.57 -38.44
N ASN A 14 -0.66 18.00 -39.43
CA ASN A 14 -2.06 18.29 -39.76
C ASN A 14 -3.06 17.26 -39.13
N GLY A 15 -2.64 16.50 -38.13
CA GLY A 15 -3.48 15.49 -37.45
C GLY A 15 -4.66 16.06 -36.64
N GLY A 16 -4.74 17.37 -36.47
CA GLY A 16 -5.82 18.01 -35.71
C GLY A 16 -5.63 17.96 -34.19
N ASN A 17 -6.73 18.07 -33.46
CA ASN A 17 -6.74 18.05 -31.99
C ASN A 17 -6.70 16.60 -31.44
N LEU A 18 -5.52 16.01 -31.39
CA LEU A 18 -5.31 14.67 -30.84
C LEU A 18 -4.98 14.75 -29.35
N SER A 19 -5.59 13.89 -28.54
CA SER A 19 -5.21 13.65 -27.16
C SER A 19 -4.33 12.40 -27.07
N SER A 20 -3.24 12.46 -26.33
CA SER A 20 -2.43 11.29 -25.98
C SER A 20 -3.08 10.41 -24.90
N ASP A 21 -4.07 10.96 -24.20
CA ASP A 21 -4.69 10.37 -23.01
C ASP A 21 -6.13 9.90 -23.24
N GLY A 22 -6.48 9.53 -24.47
CA GLY A 22 -7.84 9.04 -24.80
C GLY A 22 -8.30 7.86 -23.93
N GLY A 23 -7.40 6.97 -23.52
CA GLY A 23 -7.68 5.87 -22.59
C GLY A 23 -8.07 6.32 -21.18
N ALA A 24 -7.71 7.53 -20.77
CA ALA A 24 -8.03 8.09 -19.45
C ALA A 24 -9.54 8.23 -19.22
N ILE A 25 -10.36 8.35 -20.26
CA ILE A 25 -11.82 8.54 -20.17
C ILE A 25 -12.47 7.48 -19.27
N LEU A 26 -12.08 6.23 -19.40
CA LEU A 26 -12.65 5.14 -18.59
C LEU A 26 -12.32 5.31 -17.11
N LEU A 27 -11.07 5.64 -16.80
CA LEU A 27 -10.59 5.86 -15.44
C LEU A 27 -11.26 7.08 -14.80
N LEU A 28 -11.35 8.20 -15.53
CA LEU A 28 -11.99 9.43 -15.07
C LEU A 28 -13.49 9.24 -14.82
N HIS A 29 -14.17 8.47 -15.68
CA HIS A 29 -15.55 8.08 -15.43
C HIS A 29 -15.71 7.18 -14.19
N PHE A 30 -14.77 6.27 -13.95
CA PHE A 30 -14.75 5.48 -12.75
C PHE A 30 -14.63 6.34 -11.49
N LEU A 31 -13.72 7.34 -11.49
CA LEU A 31 -13.58 8.32 -10.42
C LEU A 31 -14.89 9.05 -10.10
N ASN A 32 -15.57 9.57 -11.12
CA ASN A 32 -16.86 10.23 -10.93
C ASN A 32 -17.92 9.32 -10.31
N LYS A 33 -17.84 8.01 -10.58
CA LYS A 33 -18.78 7.04 -10.02
C LYS A 33 -18.51 6.69 -8.58
N LEU A 34 -17.25 6.71 -8.16
CA LEU A 34 -16.87 6.50 -6.77
C LEU A 34 -17.40 7.62 -5.87
N LYS A 35 -17.73 8.79 -6.45
CA LYS A 35 -18.15 10.01 -5.74
C LYS A 35 -17.18 10.43 -4.63
N ILE A 36 -15.93 9.94 -4.69
CA ILE A 36 -14.94 10.24 -3.67
C ILE A 36 -14.54 11.71 -3.71
N MET A 37 -14.57 12.31 -4.90
CA MET A 37 -14.28 13.73 -5.09
C MET A 37 -15.29 14.64 -4.36
N ASP A 38 -16.53 14.18 -4.18
CA ASP A 38 -17.53 14.91 -3.41
C ASP A 38 -17.18 14.99 -1.93
N LYS A 39 -16.52 13.95 -1.40
CA LYS A 39 -16.07 13.90 0.01
C LYS A 39 -14.94 14.89 0.29
N PHE A 40 -14.14 15.25 -0.71
CA PHE A 40 -13.04 16.21 -0.56
C PHE A 40 -13.51 17.64 -0.26
N ARG A 41 -14.80 17.95 -0.48
CA ARG A 41 -15.39 19.26 -0.14
C ARG A 41 -15.38 19.54 1.36
N HIS A 42 -15.33 18.50 2.18
CA HIS A 42 -15.37 18.60 3.64
C HIS A 42 -13.97 18.58 4.29
N ILE A 43 -12.92 18.47 3.48
CA ILE A 43 -11.54 18.47 3.98
C ILE A 43 -11.16 19.90 4.36
N PRO A 44 -10.71 20.15 5.60
CA PRO A 44 -10.32 21.47 6.06
C PRO A 44 -8.98 21.90 5.45
N PHE A 45 -8.86 23.16 5.06
CA PHE A 45 -7.63 23.80 4.61
C PHE A 45 -7.45 25.14 5.34
N TYR A 46 -6.22 25.56 5.58
CA TYR A 46 -5.94 26.90 6.05
C TYR A 46 -6.01 27.87 4.86
N ASP A 47 -7.22 28.36 4.58
CA ASP A 47 -7.48 29.17 3.39
C ASP A 47 -8.00 30.55 3.78
N LEU A 48 -7.18 31.56 3.58
CA LEU A 48 -7.49 32.96 3.86
C LEU A 48 -7.93 33.76 2.62
N ARG A 49 -8.21 33.08 1.50
CA ARG A 49 -8.63 33.74 0.28
C ARG A 49 -10.06 34.27 0.43
N ALA A 50 -10.25 35.57 0.10
CA ALA A 50 -11.59 36.16 0.08
C ALA A 50 -12.44 35.65 -1.09
N ALA A 51 -11.79 35.32 -2.22
CA ALA A 51 -12.42 34.73 -3.39
C ALA A 51 -11.42 33.81 -4.11
N SER A 52 -11.91 32.78 -4.75
CA SER A 52 -11.08 31.87 -5.54
C SER A 52 -11.85 31.35 -6.75
N ILE A 53 -11.17 31.21 -7.88
CA ILE A 53 -11.72 30.55 -9.09
C ILE A 53 -11.83 29.04 -8.85
N TYR A 54 -10.85 28.46 -8.14
CA TYR A 54 -10.80 27.03 -7.84
C TYR A 54 -10.85 26.80 -6.33
N SER A 55 -11.76 25.95 -5.89
CA SER A 55 -11.77 25.46 -4.52
C SER A 55 -10.59 24.50 -4.25
N ASN A 56 -10.22 24.32 -2.99
CA ASN A 56 -9.15 23.36 -2.64
C ASN A 56 -9.54 21.93 -2.99
N SER A 57 -10.81 21.55 -2.89
CA SER A 57 -11.31 20.22 -3.27
C SER A 57 -11.21 19.98 -4.79
N GLU A 58 -11.43 20.99 -5.63
CA GLU A 58 -11.24 20.88 -7.08
C GLU A 58 -9.77 20.71 -7.43
N ILE A 59 -8.86 21.47 -6.80
CA ILE A 59 -7.42 21.32 -7.00
C ILE A 59 -6.95 19.94 -6.56
N LEU A 60 -7.35 19.47 -5.37
CA LEU A 60 -7.03 18.14 -4.89
C LEU A 60 -7.53 17.03 -5.82
N SER A 61 -8.75 17.19 -6.35
CA SER A 61 -9.32 16.25 -7.33
C SER A 61 -8.50 16.21 -8.63
N GLN A 62 -8.02 17.35 -9.10
CA GLN A 62 -7.13 17.42 -10.26
C GLN A 62 -5.78 16.75 -10.00
N LEU A 63 -5.19 16.96 -8.81
CA LEU A 63 -3.91 16.36 -8.44
C LEU A 63 -4.00 14.82 -8.38
N ILE A 64 -5.04 14.28 -7.75
CA ILE A 64 -5.25 12.81 -7.68
C ILE A 64 -5.52 12.26 -9.10
N SER A 65 -6.32 12.94 -9.90
CA SER A 65 -6.59 12.51 -11.27
C SER A 65 -5.33 12.55 -12.14
N ARG A 66 -4.51 13.58 -11.98
CA ARG A 66 -3.22 13.72 -12.65
C ARG A 66 -2.26 12.59 -12.28
N ALA A 67 -2.16 12.27 -10.98
CA ALA A 67 -1.34 11.15 -10.49
C ALA A 67 -1.82 9.80 -11.04
N LEU A 68 -3.14 9.58 -11.17
CA LEU A 68 -3.72 8.40 -11.81
C LEU A 68 -3.37 8.24 -13.28
N LEU A 69 -3.08 9.36 -13.98
CA LEU A 69 -2.65 9.35 -15.36
C LEU A 69 -1.11 9.23 -15.51
N GLY A 70 -0.38 9.09 -14.40
CA GLY A 70 1.07 8.96 -14.39
C GLY A 70 1.82 10.31 -14.47
N TYR A 71 1.13 11.42 -14.28
CA TYR A 71 1.71 12.77 -14.29
C TYR A 71 1.92 13.25 -12.85
N PHE A 72 3.11 13.05 -12.32
CA PHE A 72 3.37 13.28 -10.89
C PHE A 72 3.95 14.67 -10.59
N ASN A 73 4.73 15.24 -11.50
CA ASN A 73 5.39 16.52 -11.27
C ASN A 73 4.42 17.71 -11.34
N GLN A 74 4.70 18.79 -10.60
CA GLN A 74 3.88 20.00 -10.68
C GLN A 74 3.89 20.62 -12.08
N ASP A 75 4.99 20.49 -12.82
CA ASP A 75 5.11 20.98 -14.20
C ASP A 75 4.24 20.20 -15.19
N ASP A 76 3.85 18.96 -14.84
CA ASP A 76 2.92 18.15 -15.64
C ASP A 76 1.50 18.76 -15.69
N GLN A 77 1.24 19.79 -14.88
CA GLN A 77 -0.01 20.54 -14.97
C GLN A 77 -0.25 21.13 -16.37
N LYS A 78 0.82 21.37 -17.13
CA LYS A 78 0.74 21.77 -18.53
C LYS A 78 0.03 20.74 -19.40
N VAL A 79 0.23 19.45 -19.13
CA VAL A 79 -0.42 18.37 -19.89
C VAL A 79 -1.94 18.50 -19.78
N LEU A 80 -2.47 18.75 -18.58
CA LEU A 80 -3.91 18.92 -18.37
C LEU A 80 -4.43 20.18 -19.07
N LEU A 81 -3.61 21.25 -19.16
CA LEU A 81 -3.98 22.53 -19.78
C LEU A 81 -3.97 22.45 -21.32
N GLU A 82 -3.00 21.75 -21.89
CA GLU A 82 -2.72 21.75 -23.33
C GLU A 82 -3.39 20.57 -24.06
N ASP A 83 -3.64 19.45 -23.37
CA ASP A 83 -4.34 18.31 -23.99
C ASP A 83 -5.79 18.66 -24.29
N PRO A 84 -6.27 18.46 -25.53
CA PRO A 84 -7.60 18.89 -25.97
C PRO A 84 -8.75 18.12 -25.28
N LEU A 85 -8.51 16.93 -24.72
CA LEU A 85 -9.48 16.16 -23.96
C LEU A 85 -9.47 16.55 -22.49
N LEU A 86 -8.28 16.51 -21.85
CA LEU A 86 -8.13 16.73 -20.42
C LEU A 86 -8.47 18.17 -20.02
N SER A 87 -8.10 19.16 -20.86
CA SER A 87 -8.45 20.58 -20.62
C SER A 87 -9.95 20.83 -20.57
N LYS A 88 -10.73 20.12 -21.38
CA LYS A 88 -12.20 20.21 -21.36
C LYS A 88 -12.82 19.46 -20.20
N TYR A 89 -12.21 18.34 -19.79
CA TYR A 89 -12.73 17.53 -18.71
C TYR A 89 -12.53 18.16 -17.32
N PHE A 90 -11.35 18.72 -17.08
CA PHE A 90 -10.96 19.22 -15.76
C PHE A 90 -11.16 20.71 -15.54
N SER A 91 -11.22 21.52 -16.61
CA SER A 91 -11.05 22.98 -16.48
C SER A 91 -9.84 23.32 -15.60
N PRO A 92 -8.61 22.90 -15.99
CA PRO A 92 -7.51 22.78 -15.05
C PRO A 92 -6.98 24.14 -14.60
N CYS A 93 -6.55 24.18 -13.33
CA CYS A 93 -5.86 25.36 -12.79
C CYS A 93 -4.40 25.43 -13.29
N SER A 94 -3.80 26.62 -13.20
CA SER A 94 -2.39 26.80 -13.58
C SER A 94 -1.42 26.20 -12.57
N GLN A 95 -0.20 25.89 -13.01
CA GLN A 95 0.87 25.37 -12.12
C GLN A 95 1.13 26.28 -10.90
N PRO A 96 1.19 27.64 -11.00
CA PRO A 96 1.31 28.47 -9.79
C PRO A 96 0.13 28.36 -8.82
N THR A 97 -1.06 28.00 -9.31
CA THR A 97 -2.23 27.73 -8.44
C THR A 97 -2.04 26.42 -7.67
N VAL A 98 -1.50 25.40 -8.32
CA VAL A 98 -1.11 24.14 -7.69
C VAL A 98 -0.04 24.38 -6.62
N SER A 99 1.01 25.14 -6.93
CA SER A 99 2.07 25.45 -5.97
C SER A 99 1.51 26.09 -4.70
N ARG A 100 0.66 27.14 -4.85
CA ARG A 100 0.01 27.79 -3.71
C ARG A 100 -1.01 26.93 -2.98
N PHE A 101 -1.48 25.82 -3.56
CA PHE A 101 -2.36 24.89 -2.86
C PHE A 101 -1.66 24.24 -1.68
N PHE A 102 -0.40 23.86 -1.83
CA PHE A 102 0.38 23.21 -0.78
C PHE A 102 0.65 24.14 0.41
N ASP A 103 0.70 25.46 0.22
CA ASP A 103 0.83 26.45 1.31
C ASP A 103 -0.38 26.47 2.26
N ARG A 104 -1.52 25.89 1.85
CA ARG A 104 -2.76 25.84 2.64
C ARG A 104 -2.96 24.52 3.36
N VAL A 105 -2.07 23.56 3.14
CA VAL A 105 -2.13 22.24 3.76
C VAL A 105 -1.63 22.34 5.21
N VAL A 106 -2.43 21.81 6.11
CA VAL A 106 -2.12 21.72 7.54
C VAL A 106 -2.34 20.28 8.03
N ASN A 107 -1.89 19.96 9.24
CA ASN A 107 -2.07 18.61 9.81
C ASN A 107 -3.52 18.11 9.69
N GLN A 108 -4.50 18.94 10.08
CA GLN A 108 -5.92 18.57 10.01
C GLN A 108 -6.40 18.23 8.59
N THR A 109 -5.80 18.86 7.58
CA THR A 109 -6.06 18.54 6.16
C THR A 109 -5.66 17.09 5.86
N ASN A 110 -4.45 16.71 6.25
CA ASN A 110 -3.90 15.38 5.98
C ASN A 110 -4.60 14.29 6.79
N VAL A 111 -4.92 14.57 8.06
CA VAL A 111 -5.73 13.67 8.91
C VAL A 111 -7.08 13.38 8.26
N ALA A 112 -7.82 14.43 7.85
CA ALA A 112 -9.12 14.27 7.22
C ALA A 112 -9.02 13.54 5.86
N LEU A 113 -7.99 13.82 5.07
CA LEU A 113 -7.75 13.13 3.80
C LEU A 113 -7.43 11.65 4.02
N ARG A 114 -6.58 11.33 5.01
CA ARG A 114 -6.25 9.94 5.38
C ARG A 114 -7.49 9.17 5.85
N GLU A 115 -8.38 9.78 6.63
CA GLU A 115 -9.64 9.15 7.00
C GLU A 115 -10.50 8.78 5.78
N GLN A 116 -10.53 9.64 4.75
CA GLN A 116 -11.23 9.30 3.50
C GLN A 116 -10.58 8.14 2.76
N LEU A 117 -9.25 8.01 2.80
CA LEU A 117 -8.52 6.86 2.24
C LEU A 117 -8.91 5.57 2.96
N ILE A 118 -8.88 5.59 4.31
CA ILE A 118 -9.25 4.46 5.18
C ILE A 118 -10.70 4.04 4.90
N GLU A 119 -11.62 4.98 4.94
CA GLU A 119 -13.04 4.69 4.69
C GLU A 119 -13.26 4.04 3.32
N MET A 120 -12.65 4.57 2.26
CA MET A 120 -12.76 4.04 0.90
C MET A 120 -12.23 2.59 0.83
N ALA A 121 -11.05 2.34 1.39
CA ALA A 121 -10.42 1.03 1.36
C ALA A 121 -11.22 0.00 2.19
N CYS A 122 -11.60 0.36 3.42
CA CYS A 122 -12.39 -0.50 4.31
C CYS A 122 -13.79 -0.81 3.76
N GLN A 123 -14.46 0.14 3.09
CA GLN A 123 -15.73 -0.11 2.41
C GLN A 123 -15.62 -1.19 1.35
N TYR A 124 -14.51 -1.21 0.59
CA TYR A 124 -14.25 -2.27 -0.38
C TYR A 124 -13.95 -3.60 0.30
N VAL A 125 -13.06 -3.61 1.29
CA VAL A 125 -12.64 -4.82 2.02
C VAL A 125 -13.83 -5.48 2.70
N ASN A 126 -14.63 -4.73 3.47
CA ASN A 126 -15.83 -5.24 4.15
C ASN A 126 -16.82 -5.94 3.22
N LYS A 127 -16.88 -5.50 1.96
CA LYS A 127 -17.83 -6.03 0.99
C LYS A 127 -17.28 -7.22 0.20
N ASN A 128 -15.96 -7.30 0.01
CA ASN A 128 -15.37 -8.19 -0.98
C ASN A 128 -14.34 -9.17 -0.41
N VAL A 129 -13.86 -8.94 0.81
CA VAL A 129 -12.86 -9.79 1.46
C VAL A 129 -13.47 -10.42 2.71
N ARG A 130 -13.50 -11.75 2.75
CA ARG A 130 -14.12 -12.49 3.86
C ARG A 130 -13.21 -12.53 5.10
N ASP A 131 -11.95 -12.85 4.89
CA ASP A 131 -10.95 -13.04 5.94
C ASP A 131 -9.77 -12.07 5.70
N PRO A 132 -9.90 -10.79 6.11
CA PRO A 132 -8.90 -9.78 5.81
C PRO A 132 -7.55 -10.08 6.48
N ILE A 133 -6.47 -9.87 5.74
CA ILE A 133 -5.10 -9.95 6.27
C ILE A 133 -4.50 -8.55 6.21
N ILE A 134 -4.21 -8.01 7.37
CA ILE A 134 -3.61 -6.68 7.54
C ILE A 134 -2.11 -6.84 7.72
N ASP A 135 -1.34 -6.30 6.80
CA ASP A 135 0.11 -6.23 6.88
C ASP A 135 0.55 -4.81 7.23
N ALA A 136 1.34 -4.68 8.29
CA ALA A 136 2.00 -3.42 8.63
C ALA A 136 3.46 -3.45 8.19
N ASP A 137 3.90 -2.34 7.62
CA ASP A 137 5.27 -2.14 7.17
C ASP A 137 5.71 -0.69 7.35
N SER A 138 7.01 -0.48 7.47
CA SER A 138 7.64 0.84 7.45
C SER A 138 8.75 0.85 6.41
N THR A 139 8.90 1.94 5.71
CA THR A 139 9.90 2.06 4.65
C THR A 139 10.63 3.38 4.73
N LEU A 140 11.78 3.48 4.09
CA LEU A 140 12.50 4.74 3.92
C LEU A 140 11.93 5.52 2.73
N ILE A 141 11.75 6.83 2.88
CA ILE A 141 11.66 7.81 1.80
C ILE A 141 12.82 8.77 1.96
N GLU A 142 13.79 8.69 1.06
CA GLU A 142 14.99 9.52 1.10
C GLU A 142 14.66 10.99 0.83
N THR A 143 15.39 11.90 1.50
CA THR A 143 15.29 13.33 1.29
C THR A 143 16.63 13.88 0.84
N TYR A 144 16.64 14.81 -0.09
CA TYR A 144 17.84 15.32 -0.74
C TYR A 144 18.14 16.79 -0.35
N GLY A 145 17.61 17.24 0.78
CA GLY A 145 17.78 18.61 1.24
C GLY A 145 17.35 18.78 2.69
N ASN A 146 17.14 20.02 3.10
CA ASN A 146 16.70 20.36 4.46
C ASN A 146 15.16 20.38 4.54
N GLN A 147 14.50 19.27 4.25
CA GLN A 147 13.08 19.14 4.45
C GLN A 147 12.73 19.09 5.93
N GLU A 148 11.63 19.75 6.29
CA GLU A 148 11.13 19.77 7.67
C GLU A 148 10.87 18.35 8.17
N ALA A 149 11.25 18.03 9.39
CA ALA A 149 11.10 16.73 10.05
C ALA A 149 11.83 15.55 9.38
N SER A 150 12.68 15.77 8.35
CA SER A 150 13.62 14.75 7.90
C SER A 150 14.69 14.49 8.96
N ALA A 151 15.11 13.23 9.10
CA ALA A 151 16.16 12.85 10.05
C ALA A 151 16.95 11.65 9.52
N TYR A 152 18.16 11.47 10.05
CA TYR A 152 18.98 10.32 9.76
C TYR A 152 18.37 9.05 10.39
N ILE A 153 18.27 7.99 9.58
CA ILE A 153 17.67 6.72 9.97
C ILE A 153 18.76 5.65 9.99
N HIS A 154 19.25 5.32 11.17
CA HIS A 154 20.37 4.40 11.37
C HIS A 154 20.21 3.04 10.70
N HIS A 155 18.98 2.52 10.61
CA HIS A 155 18.72 1.22 10.00
C HIS A 155 18.98 1.20 8.50
N TYR A 156 18.80 2.34 7.83
CA TYR A 156 18.99 2.48 6.38
C TYR A 156 20.30 3.20 6.02
N ASP A 157 20.99 3.79 7.00
CA ASP A 157 22.18 4.64 6.80
C ASP A 157 21.90 5.86 5.90
N GLU A 158 20.66 6.38 5.95
CA GLU A 158 20.18 7.44 5.06
C GLU A 158 19.34 8.47 5.82
N THR A 159 19.25 9.69 5.25
CA THR A 159 18.38 10.77 5.78
C THR A 159 17.06 10.79 5.02
N GLY A 160 15.95 10.85 5.75
CA GLY A 160 14.65 10.86 5.11
C GLY A 160 13.48 10.85 6.07
N TYR A 161 12.35 10.41 5.56
CA TYR A 161 11.12 10.11 6.28
C TYR A 161 10.95 8.60 6.47
N HIS A 162 10.21 8.21 7.50
CA HIS A 162 9.96 6.81 7.83
C HIS A 162 8.45 6.52 7.91
N PRO A 163 7.74 6.50 6.76
CA PRO A 163 6.30 6.30 6.75
C PRO A 163 5.88 4.94 7.30
N LEU A 164 4.67 4.91 7.89
CA LEU A 164 3.95 3.70 8.26
C LEU A 164 2.89 3.41 7.21
N MET A 165 2.88 2.19 6.70
CA MET A 165 1.94 1.71 5.70
C MET A 165 1.19 0.49 6.23
N ILE A 166 -0.13 0.50 6.11
CA ILE A 166 -1.01 -0.62 6.50
C ILE A 166 -1.76 -1.06 5.26
N ASN A 167 -1.54 -2.29 4.83
CA ASN A 167 -2.12 -2.86 3.62
C ASN A 167 -3.10 -3.99 3.96
N GLU A 168 -4.12 -4.18 3.10
CA GLU A 168 -4.88 -5.42 3.10
C GLU A 168 -4.36 -6.33 1.95
N PHE A 169 -3.91 -7.52 2.32
CA PHE A 169 -3.14 -8.43 1.46
C PHE A 169 -3.88 -8.89 0.19
N HIS A 170 -5.16 -9.29 0.30
CA HIS A 170 -5.92 -9.83 -0.83
C HIS A 170 -6.34 -8.75 -1.82
N SER A 171 -6.71 -7.60 -1.31
CA SER A 171 -7.11 -6.45 -2.13
C SER A 171 -5.92 -5.63 -2.60
N LYS A 172 -4.77 -5.75 -1.96
CA LYS A 172 -3.58 -4.91 -2.13
C LYS A 172 -3.82 -3.43 -1.78
N LEU A 173 -4.97 -3.08 -1.21
CA LEU A 173 -5.27 -1.70 -0.89
C LEU A 173 -4.48 -1.23 0.33
N LEU A 174 -4.01 0.00 0.27
CA LEU A 174 -3.54 0.74 1.44
C LEU A 174 -4.75 1.07 2.32
N LEU A 175 -4.83 0.46 3.50
CA LEU A 175 -5.83 0.80 4.51
C LEU A 175 -5.46 2.10 5.21
N SER A 176 -4.17 2.33 5.48
CA SER A 176 -3.65 3.60 5.96
C SER A 176 -2.24 3.85 5.44
N ALA A 177 -1.88 5.12 5.27
CA ALA A 177 -0.56 5.56 4.88
C ALA A 177 -0.24 6.89 5.60
N VAL A 178 0.79 6.88 6.46
CA VAL A 178 1.17 8.02 7.30
C VAL A 178 2.62 8.38 7.03
N LEU A 179 2.88 9.59 6.56
CA LEU A 179 4.24 10.10 6.53
C LEU A 179 4.68 10.43 7.96
N ARG A 180 5.87 10.01 8.35
CA ARG A 180 6.42 10.25 9.70
C ARG A 180 7.83 10.81 9.59
N THR A 181 8.25 11.54 10.63
CA THR A 181 9.64 11.96 10.73
C THR A 181 10.61 10.78 10.66
N GLY A 182 11.79 10.99 10.11
CA GLY A 182 12.83 9.96 10.03
C GLY A 182 13.26 9.39 11.36
N SER A 183 13.13 10.15 12.45
CA SER A 183 13.44 9.68 13.81
C SER A 183 12.39 8.75 14.41
N SER A 184 11.24 8.54 13.72
CA SER A 184 10.18 7.64 14.21
C SER A 184 10.63 6.20 14.18
N TYR A 185 10.45 5.49 15.29
CA TYR A 185 10.61 4.03 15.31
C TYR A 185 9.50 3.35 14.49
N SER A 186 9.80 2.19 13.88
CA SER A 186 8.88 1.53 12.93
C SER A 186 7.48 1.30 13.47
N ALA A 187 7.34 0.85 14.72
CA ALA A 187 6.05 0.57 15.36
C ALA A 187 5.35 1.81 15.93
N ASN A 188 6.00 2.99 15.96
CA ASN A 188 5.37 4.18 16.53
C ASN A 188 4.09 4.55 15.78
N GLY A 189 2.99 4.76 16.51
CA GLY A 189 1.70 5.15 15.97
C GLY A 189 0.88 4.01 15.36
N ILE A 190 1.38 2.76 15.35
CA ILE A 190 0.65 1.62 14.76
C ILE A 190 -0.69 1.37 15.46
N ILE A 191 -0.75 1.49 16.79
CA ILE A 191 -1.97 1.25 17.56
C ILE A 191 -3.03 2.29 17.23
N GLU A 192 -2.66 3.56 17.14
CA GLU A 192 -3.56 4.68 16.79
C GLU A 192 -4.12 4.51 15.38
N GLU A 193 -3.27 4.14 14.43
CA GLU A 193 -3.71 3.90 13.05
C GLU A 193 -4.59 2.65 12.94
N LEU A 194 -4.25 1.56 13.64
CA LEU A 194 -5.11 0.38 13.69
C LEU A 194 -6.47 0.68 14.32
N LYS A 195 -6.54 1.47 15.39
CA LYS A 195 -7.83 1.92 15.97
C LYS A 195 -8.69 2.62 14.93
N THR A 196 -8.08 3.51 14.14
CA THR A 196 -8.79 4.23 13.08
C THR A 196 -9.27 3.28 11.99
N VAL A 197 -8.40 2.39 11.49
CA VAL A 197 -8.77 1.36 10.49
C VAL A 197 -9.89 0.46 11.01
N LEU A 198 -9.75 -0.05 12.24
CA LEU A 198 -10.73 -0.95 12.85
C LEU A 198 -12.08 -0.29 13.14
N ALA A 199 -12.14 1.04 13.27
CA ALA A 199 -13.40 1.76 13.37
C ALA A 199 -14.27 1.64 12.10
N TYR A 200 -13.64 1.42 10.95
CA TYR A 200 -14.30 1.21 9.66
C TYR A 200 -14.43 -0.26 9.25
N MET A 201 -13.88 -1.22 10.03
CA MET A 201 -13.97 -2.66 9.75
C MET A 201 -15.14 -3.29 10.51
N TYR A 202 -15.96 -4.11 9.83
CA TYR A 202 -17.20 -4.65 10.41
C TYR A 202 -17.00 -5.92 11.24
N ASN A 203 -16.17 -6.85 10.76
CA ASN A 203 -15.98 -8.13 11.41
C ASN A 203 -14.52 -8.33 11.85
N ARG A 204 -14.22 -7.99 13.11
CA ARG A 204 -12.86 -7.99 13.66
C ARG A 204 -12.32 -9.38 13.90
N SER A 205 -13.15 -10.32 14.30
CA SER A 205 -12.72 -11.70 14.67
C SER A 205 -12.18 -12.52 13.48
N THR A 206 -12.42 -12.08 12.24
CA THR A 206 -11.85 -12.71 11.03
C THR A 206 -10.56 -12.06 10.57
N ILE A 207 -10.15 -10.94 11.18
CA ILE A 207 -8.95 -10.21 10.81
C ILE A 207 -7.72 -10.96 11.31
N ARG A 208 -6.72 -11.08 10.44
CA ARG A 208 -5.39 -11.55 10.79
C ARG A 208 -4.38 -10.44 10.54
N PHE A 209 -3.52 -10.21 11.51
CA PHE A 209 -2.47 -9.19 11.44
C PHE A 209 -1.11 -9.85 11.25
N ARG A 210 -0.27 -9.27 10.37
CA ARG A 210 1.14 -9.65 10.22
C ARG A 210 2.04 -8.43 10.32
N GLY A 211 3.16 -8.59 11.01
CA GLY A 211 4.17 -7.56 11.17
C GLY A 211 5.59 -8.14 11.17
N ASP A 212 6.57 -7.35 10.78
CA ASP A 212 7.97 -7.74 10.94
C ASP A 212 8.43 -7.61 12.39
N SER A 213 9.73 -7.82 12.64
CA SER A 213 10.30 -7.78 13.99
C SER A 213 10.29 -6.39 14.63
N ALA A 214 10.08 -5.34 13.86
CA ALA A 214 9.94 -3.99 14.40
C ALA A 214 8.59 -3.82 15.15
N PHE A 215 7.58 -4.58 14.75
CA PHE A 215 6.26 -4.61 15.39
C PHE A 215 6.17 -5.63 16.55
N PHE A 216 7.27 -6.29 16.91
CA PHE A 216 7.31 -7.15 18.08
C PHE A 216 7.37 -6.31 19.36
N ASP A 217 6.20 -5.84 19.76
CA ASP A 217 5.99 -4.95 20.90
C ASP A 217 4.83 -5.42 21.77
N THR A 218 5.01 -5.41 23.09
CA THR A 218 4.03 -5.95 24.05
C THR A 218 2.71 -5.20 24.02
N GLU A 219 2.74 -3.85 23.87
CA GLU A 219 1.52 -3.03 23.87
C GLU A 219 0.69 -3.33 22.61
N LEU A 220 1.36 -3.53 21.45
CA LEU A 220 0.69 -3.94 20.23
C LEU A 220 0.06 -5.34 20.36
N LEU A 221 0.79 -6.31 20.93
CA LEU A 221 0.27 -7.66 21.14
C LEU A 221 -0.99 -7.64 22.03
N GLU A 222 -0.92 -6.94 23.17
CA GLU A 222 -2.05 -6.77 24.09
C GLU A 222 -3.24 -6.05 23.44
N PHE A 223 -2.97 -5.06 22.61
CA PHE A 223 -4.01 -4.36 21.83
C PHE A 223 -4.71 -5.32 20.85
N LEU A 224 -3.96 -6.10 20.08
CA LEU A 224 -4.51 -7.07 19.11
C LEU A 224 -5.34 -8.16 19.81
N GLU A 225 -4.86 -8.65 20.95
CA GLU A 225 -5.58 -9.63 21.80
C GLU A 225 -6.90 -9.05 22.32
N LYS A 226 -6.89 -7.80 22.79
CA LYS A 226 -8.09 -7.10 23.26
C LYS A 226 -9.15 -6.87 22.16
N GLU A 227 -8.68 -6.64 20.93
CA GLU A 227 -9.57 -6.42 19.77
C GLU A 227 -9.99 -7.74 19.09
N ASP A 228 -9.66 -8.92 19.67
CA ASP A 228 -9.96 -10.26 19.13
C ASP A 228 -9.36 -10.47 17.71
N ILE A 229 -8.14 -9.96 17.50
CA ILE A 229 -7.43 -10.06 16.23
C ILE A 229 -6.36 -11.15 16.35
N THR A 230 -6.38 -12.11 15.44
CA THR A 230 -5.31 -13.10 15.32
C THR A 230 -4.08 -12.46 14.69
N TYR A 231 -2.89 -12.70 15.27
CA TYR A 231 -1.67 -12.10 14.77
C TYR A 231 -0.53 -13.09 14.54
N TYR A 232 0.39 -12.72 13.63
CA TYR A 232 1.64 -13.43 13.34
C TYR A 232 2.73 -12.38 13.17
N ILE A 233 3.59 -12.22 14.16
CA ILE A 233 4.61 -11.18 14.16
C ILE A 233 5.97 -11.83 14.36
N ARG A 234 6.93 -11.48 13.49
CA ARG A 234 8.29 -11.98 13.63
C ARG A 234 8.89 -11.52 14.95
N CYS A 235 9.45 -12.43 15.71
CA CYS A 235 10.18 -12.09 16.92
C CYS A 235 11.52 -11.42 16.56
N ARG A 236 11.99 -10.53 17.42
CA ARG A 236 13.38 -10.05 17.35
C ARG A 236 14.32 -11.21 17.64
N GLY A 237 15.53 -11.17 17.10
CA GLY A 237 16.52 -12.21 17.27
C GLY A 237 17.12 -12.24 18.69
N PHE A 238 16.30 -12.52 19.70
CA PHE A 238 16.78 -12.70 21.08
C PHE A 238 17.39 -14.09 21.23
N GLU A 239 18.57 -14.16 21.83
CA GLU A 239 19.26 -15.44 22.11
C GLU A 239 18.42 -16.37 22.98
N SER A 240 17.61 -15.81 23.91
CA SER A 240 16.68 -16.59 24.72
C SER A 240 15.64 -17.36 23.89
N LEU A 241 15.06 -16.77 22.85
CA LEU A 241 14.11 -17.46 21.96
C LEU A 241 14.78 -18.54 21.13
N ARG A 242 16.02 -18.31 20.73
CA ARG A 242 16.82 -19.31 20.03
C ARG A 242 17.15 -20.49 20.94
N SER A 243 17.55 -20.23 22.19
CA SER A 243 17.83 -21.28 23.18
C SER A 243 16.59 -22.13 23.47
N GLU A 244 15.43 -21.53 23.70
CA GLU A 244 14.16 -22.24 23.92
C GLU A 244 13.78 -23.14 22.72
N ALA A 245 13.96 -22.66 21.49
CA ALA A 245 13.70 -23.49 20.30
C ALA A 245 14.67 -24.67 20.22
N ILE A 246 15.94 -24.49 20.56
CA ILE A 246 16.95 -25.55 20.58
C ILE A 246 16.59 -26.57 21.71
N ASP A 247 16.23 -26.10 22.90
CA ASP A 247 15.83 -26.95 24.03
C ASP A 247 14.56 -27.75 23.69
N ASP A 248 13.59 -27.16 22.98
CA ASP A 248 12.41 -27.86 22.48
C ASP A 248 12.80 -28.98 21.49
N MET A 249 13.72 -28.70 20.54
CA MET A 249 14.22 -29.70 19.60
C MET A 249 14.95 -30.84 20.32
N ILE A 250 15.80 -30.53 21.30
CA ILE A 250 16.53 -31.53 22.10
C ILE A 250 15.56 -32.39 22.87
N SER A 251 14.59 -31.80 23.56
CA SER A 251 13.60 -32.53 24.37
C SER A 251 12.71 -33.42 23.50
N SER A 252 12.47 -33.03 22.26
CA SER A 252 11.72 -33.80 21.27
C SER A 252 12.58 -34.81 20.51
N GLY A 253 13.86 -34.94 20.83
CA GLY A 253 14.79 -35.90 20.20
C GLY A 253 15.08 -35.56 18.73
N ILE A 254 15.00 -34.27 18.33
CA ILE A 254 15.21 -33.81 16.96
C ILE A 254 16.68 -33.57 16.72
N ASP A 255 17.24 -34.25 15.71
CA ASP A 255 18.56 -33.95 15.18
C ASP A 255 18.44 -32.93 14.06
N TRP A 256 18.77 -31.65 14.35
CA TRP A 256 18.68 -30.56 13.37
C TRP A 256 19.69 -30.68 12.23
N SER A 257 20.73 -31.52 12.34
CA SER A 257 21.70 -31.72 11.24
C SER A 257 21.04 -32.31 9.97
N SER A 258 19.91 -33.00 10.14
CA SER A 258 19.13 -33.59 9.04
C SER A 258 18.22 -32.60 8.31
N TYR A 259 18.02 -31.39 8.84
CA TYR A 259 17.12 -30.38 8.27
C TYR A 259 17.90 -29.30 7.52
N THR A 260 17.38 -28.89 6.37
CA THR A 260 17.99 -27.90 5.48
C THR A 260 17.07 -26.71 5.25
N ALA A 261 17.55 -25.63 4.63
CA ALA A 261 16.73 -24.46 4.28
C ALA A 261 15.53 -24.81 3.40
N SER A 262 15.64 -25.84 2.53
CA SER A 262 14.53 -26.32 1.69
C SER A 262 13.57 -27.27 2.43
N HIS A 263 14.02 -27.88 3.51
CA HIS A 263 13.27 -28.83 4.33
C HIS A 263 13.52 -28.54 5.80
N PRO A 264 13.03 -27.40 6.34
CA PRO A 264 13.26 -27.03 7.74
C PRO A 264 12.39 -27.84 8.69
N TYR A 265 12.82 -27.94 9.93
CA TYR A 265 11.98 -28.37 11.03
C TYR A 265 11.04 -27.24 11.47
N TYR A 266 9.84 -27.59 11.93
CA TYR A 266 8.85 -26.65 12.47
C TYR A 266 8.38 -27.14 13.85
N GLY A 267 8.45 -26.25 14.83
CA GLY A 267 7.99 -26.52 16.20
C GLY A 267 7.32 -25.29 16.80
N ASP A 268 6.86 -25.44 18.03
CA ASP A 268 6.33 -24.34 18.82
C ASP A 268 6.57 -24.55 20.31
N PHE A 269 6.62 -23.45 21.06
CA PHE A 269 6.74 -23.42 22.50
C PHE A 269 6.04 -22.22 23.10
N GLN A 270 5.78 -22.28 24.42
CA GLN A 270 5.24 -21.15 25.17
C GLN A 270 6.38 -20.30 25.76
N TYR A 271 6.33 -19.00 25.55
CA TYR A 271 7.37 -18.08 26.01
C TYR A 271 6.80 -16.90 26.77
N SER A 272 7.41 -16.58 27.91
CA SER A 272 7.01 -15.44 28.75
C SER A 272 7.65 -14.15 28.28
N ILE A 273 6.89 -13.30 27.58
CA ILE A 273 7.32 -11.96 27.24
C ILE A 273 7.14 -11.06 28.48
N LYS A 274 8.22 -10.38 28.92
CA LYS A 274 8.23 -9.56 30.15
C LYS A 274 7.77 -10.27 31.43
N ARG A 275 7.91 -11.58 31.52
CA ARG A 275 7.57 -12.43 32.67
C ARG A 275 6.09 -12.43 33.11
N THR A 276 5.19 -11.86 32.36
CA THR A 276 3.79 -11.67 32.78
C THR A 276 2.78 -12.46 31.95
N THR A 277 3.03 -12.64 30.66
CA THR A 277 2.08 -13.30 29.76
C THR A 277 2.81 -14.32 28.91
N HIS A 278 2.33 -15.58 28.95
CA HIS A 278 2.80 -16.63 28.04
C HIS A 278 2.14 -16.45 26.69
N ARG A 279 2.95 -16.52 25.63
CA ARG A 279 2.48 -16.46 24.24
C ARG A 279 3.13 -17.58 23.45
N ARG A 280 2.39 -18.12 22.51
CA ARG A 280 2.86 -19.16 21.62
C ARG A 280 3.86 -18.60 20.62
N ILE A 281 5.02 -19.23 20.54
CA ILE A 281 6.06 -18.94 19.55
C ILE A 281 6.14 -20.11 18.58
N LEU A 282 5.83 -19.85 17.31
CA LEU A 282 6.10 -20.79 16.23
C LEU A 282 7.54 -20.58 15.76
N TYR A 283 8.24 -21.65 15.40
CA TYR A 283 9.57 -21.51 14.84
C TYR A 283 9.82 -22.47 13.69
N LYS A 284 10.75 -22.07 12.81
CA LYS A 284 11.41 -22.96 11.86
C LYS A 284 12.91 -22.97 12.14
N ALA A 285 13.52 -24.15 12.04
CA ALA A 285 14.94 -24.34 12.27
C ALA A 285 15.56 -25.25 11.21
N TYR A 286 16.79 -24.94 10.82
CA TYR A 286 17.58 -25.76 9.89
C TYR A 286 19.06 -25.51 10.06
N SER A 287 19.88 -26.49 9.64
CA SER A 287 21.31 -26.40 9.66
C SER A 287 21.84 -25.53 8.50
N VAL A 288 22.89 -24.80 8.78
CA VAL A 288 23.64 -24.00 7.81
C VAL A 288 25.02 -24.60 7.63
N MET A 289 25.51 -24.63 6.40
CA MET A 289 26.90 -25.00 6.12
C MET A 289 27.77 -23.76 6.27
N ASP A 290 28.80 -23.86 7.11
CA ASP A 290 29.81 -22.84 7.30
C ASP A 290 31.16 -23.45 7.00
N ASP A 291 31.91 -22.90 6.03
CA ASP A 291 33.19 -23.40 5.56
C ASP A 291 33.26 -24.95 5.29
N GLY A 292 32.14 -25.48 4.75
CA GLY A 292 32.03 -26.92 4.43
C GLY A 292 31.72 -27.82 5.62
N GLN A 293 31.46 -27.25 6.80
CA GLN A 293 31.02 -27.97 7.98
C GLN A 293 29.58 -27.55 8.37
N VAL A 294 28.83 -28.48 8.95
CA VAL A 294 27.51 -28.16 9.49
C VAL A 294 27.71 -27.29 10.74
N SER A 295 27.00 -26.15 10.79
CA SER A 295 27.02 -25.26 11.96
C SER A 295 26.62 -26.02 13.23
N LEU A 296 27.31 -25.77 14.33
CA LEU A 296 27.05 -26.41 15.62
C LEU A 296 25.61 -26.20 16.11
N PHE A 297 25.03 -25.04 15.78
CA PHE A 297 23.65 -24.70 16.12
C PHE A 297 22.82 -24.39 14.89
N PRO A 298 21.51 -24.70 14.90
CA PRO A 298 20.63 -24.38 13.80
C PRO A 298 20.37 -22.87 13.67
N LEU A 299 20.05 -22.42 12.47
CA LEU A 299 19.44 -21.14 12.25
C LEU A 299 17.97 -21.23 12.61
N VAL A 300 17.50 -20.36 13.52
CA VAL A 300 16.14 -20.36 14.05
C VAL A 300 15.43 -19.06 13.69
N TYR A 301 14.20 -19.18 13.19
CA TYR A 301 13.29 -18.04 12.93
C TYR A 301 12.03 -18.23 13.76
N CYS A 302 11.67 -17.23 14.55
CA CYS A 302 10.54 -17.27 15.46
C CYS A 302 9.45 -16.26 15.05
N VAL A 303 8.19 -16.67 15.21
CA VAL A 303 6.97 -15.88 15.00
C VAL A 303 6.07 -16.03 16.22
N VAL A 304 5.71 -14.93 16.86
CA VAL A 304 4.72 -14.91 17.94
C VAL A 304 3.31 -14.92 17.39
N THR A 305 2.41 -15.66 18.00
CA THR A 305 1.00 -15.73 17.60
C THR A 305 0.09 -16.00 18.81
N ASN A 306 -1.17 -15.60 18.72
CA ASN A 306 -2.26 -16.01 19.61
C ASN A 306 -3.16 -17.10 18.99
N ASP A 307 -2.78 -17.64 17.82
CA ASP A 307 -3.50 -18.76 17.21
C ASP A 307 -3.06 -20.10 17.85
N GLU A 308 -3.87 -20.60 18.77
CA GLU A 308 -3.59 -21.84 19.49
C GLU A 308 -3.81 -23.12 18.65
N LYS A 309 -4.46 -23.00 17.48
CA LYS A 309 -4.89 -24.16 16.69
C LYS A 309 -4.04 -24.42 15.45
N ILE A 310 -3.35 -23.42 14.97
CA ILE A 310 -2.58 -23.56 13.74
C ILE A 310 -1.40 -24.51 13.92
N VAL A 311 -1.17 -25.36 12.91
CA VAL A 311 0.04 -26.21 12.88
C VAL A 311 1.26 -25.30 12.65
N PRO A 312 2.39 -25.52 13.37
CA PRO A 312 3.57 -24.65 13.25
C PRO A 312 4.03 -24.38 11.82
N LYS A 313 4.08 -25.42 11.00
CA LYS A 313 4.43 -25.30 9.57
C LYS A 313 3.51 -24.35 8.81
N ASP A 314 2.19 -24.49 9.01
CA ASP A 314 1.21 -23.68 8.29
C ASP A 314 1.23 -22.22 8.76
N GLY A 315 1.44 -22.00 10.07
CA GLY A 315 1.60 -20.67 10.64
C GLY A 315 2.86 -19.95 10.14
N MET A 316 3.98 -20.66 10.05
CA MET A 316 5.21 -20.12 9.48
C MET A 316 5.05 -19.79 7.99
N HIS A 317 4.44 -20.67 7.20
CA HIS A 317 4.14 -20.39 5.79
C HIS A 317 3.18 -19.21 5.62
N PHE A 318 2.14 -19.11 6.45
CA PHE A 318 1.23 -17.97 6.45
C PHE A 318 1.96 -16.66 6.73
N TYR A 319 2.88 -16.67 7.69
CA TYR A 319 3.71 -15.49 7.95
C TYR A 319 4.62 -15.15 6.75
N GLU A 320 5.26 -16.15 6.15
CA GLU A 320 6.22 -15.95 5.03
C GLU A 320 5.56 -15.30 3.80
N LEU A 321 4.26 -15.53 3.58
CA LEU A 321 3.50 -14.85 2.53
C LEU A 321 3.47 -13.32 2.68
N ARG A 322 3.80 -12.79 3.88
CA ARG A 322 3.98 -11.33 4.10
C ARG A 322 5.03 -10.73 3.15
N GLY A 323 6.03 -11.50 2.75
CA GLY A 323 7.03 -11.02 1.79
C GLY A 323 6.44 -10.48 0.47
N ALA A 324 5.23 -10.91 0.09
CA ALA A 324 4.54 -10.35 -1.08
C ALA A 324 4.08 -8.90 -0.85
N SER A 325 3.86 -8.46 0.39
CA SER A 325 3.46 -7.08 0.71
C SER A 325 4.58 -6.06 0.45
N GLU A 326 5.85 -6.51 0.45
CA GLU A 326 6.98 -5.68 0.03
C GLU A 326 6.84 -5.22 -1.43
N ASN A 327 6.20 -6.04 -2.28
CA ASN A 327 5.94 -5.67 -3.67
C ASN A 327 4.87 -4.57 -3.76
N PHE A 328 3.91 -4.50 -2.81
CA PHE A 328 2.90 -3.44 -2.77
C PHE A 328 3.56 -2.10 -2.43
N THR A 329 4.48 -2.10 -1.47
CA THR A 329 5.30 -0.92 -1.12
C THR A 329 6.18 -0.48 -2.30
N LYS A 330 6.80 -1.43 -3.03
CA LYS A 330 7.59 -1.13 -4.23
C LYS A 330 6.74 -0.55 -5.35
N GLU A 331 5.58 -1.15 -5.65
CA GLU A 331 4.61 -0.66 -6.64
C GLU A 331 4.15 0.77 -6.29
N PHE A 332 3.77 1.00 -5.03
CA PHE A 332 3.38 2.32 -4.56
C PHE A 332 4.49 3.37 -4.76
N LYS A 333 5.73 3.03 -4.39
CA LYS A 333 6.87 3.96 -4.50
C LYS A 333 7.27 4.24 -5.95
N ASN A 334 7.27 3.23 -6.81
CA ASN A 334 7.84 3.31 -8.15
C ASN A 334 6.80 3.71 -9.22
N ASP A 335 5.59 3.13 -9.15
CA ASP A 335 4.59 3.28 -10.19
C ASP A 335 3.63 4.44 -9.90
N PHE A 336 3.53 4.84 -8.61
CA PHE A 336 2.67 5.95 -8.15
C PHE A 336 3.45 7.11 -7.52
N ASP A 337 4.77 7.10 -7.66
CA ASP A 337 5.66 8.14 -7.16
C ASP A 337 5.49 8.45 -5.65
N GLY A 338 5.12 7.41 -4.88
CA GLY A 338 4.86 7.52 -3.44
C GLY A 338 6.11 7.82 -2.59
N ALA A 339 7.30 7.81 -3.20
CA ALA A 339 8.54 8.19 -2.54
C ALA A 339 8.95 9.65 -2.82
N ARG A 340 8.14 10.43 -3.56
CA ARG A 340 8.48 11.80 -3.88
C ARG A 340 8.33 12.72 -2.67
N VAL A 341 9.36 13.53 -2.44
CA VAL A 341 9.40 14.59 -1.43
C VAL A 341 9.97 15.86 -2.07
N SER A 342 9.08 16.69 -2.60
CA SER A 342 9.42 17.87 -3.40
C SER A 342 9.23 19.20 -2.67
N HIS A 343 8.68 19.17 -1.46
CA HIS A 343 8.40 20.36 -0.65
C HIS A 343 9.39 20.49 0.51
N LYS A 344 9.53 21.71 1.01
CA LYS A 344 10.27 21.98 2.23
C LYS A 344 9.46 21.62 3.48
N GLU A 345 8.18 21.93 3.46
CA GLU A 345 7.23 21.77 4.55
C GLU A 345 6.77 20.31 4.67
N PHE A 346 6.70 19.80 5.90
CA PHE A 346 6.34 18.41 6.20
C PHE A 346 4.91 18.09 5.71
N TRP A 347 3.94 18.95 6.01
CA TRP A 347 2.54 18.69 5.65
C TRP A 347 2.28 18.70 4.15
N ALA A 348 3.06 19.46 3.40
CA ALA A 348 2.99 19.46 1.94
C ALA A 348 3.53 18.14 1.35
N ASN A 349 4.62 17.59 1.90
CA ASN A 349 5.14 16.28 1.52
C ASN A 349 4.18 15.16 1.90
N GLU A 350 3.53 15.22 3.07
CA GLU A 350 2.51 14.25 3.46
C GLU A 350 1.27 14.32 2.54
N MET A 351 0.89 15.51 2.07
CA MET A 351 -0.18 15.67 1.07
C MET A 351 0.17 14.98 -0.25
N ASP A 352 1.39 15.17 -0.78
CA ASP A 352 1.85 14.45 -1.99
C ASP A 352 1.83 12.92 -1.79
N PHE A 353 2.28 12.45 -0.63
CA PHE A 353 2.26 11.04 -0.25
C PHE A 353 0.82 10.48 -0.23
N LEU A 354 -0.14 11.23 0.32
CA LEU A 354 -1.55 10.83 0.35
C LEU A 354 -2.20 10.89 -1.05
N ILE A 355 -1.85 11.86 -1.89
CA ILE A 355 -2.30 11.92 -3.30
C ILE A 355 -1.87 10.64 -4.03
N SER A 356 -0.62 10.23 -3.87
CA SER A 356 -0.10 8.97 -4.42
C SER A 356 -0.83 7.75 -3.86
N ALA A 357 -1.15 7.73 -2.55
CA ALA A 357 -1.91 6.65 -1.92
C ALA A 357 -3.35 6.54 -2.44
N PHE A 358 -4.01 7.67 -2.71
CA PHE A 358 -5.32 7.67 -3.38
C PHE A 358 -5.22 7.15 -4.81
N ALA A 359 -4.24 7.61 -5.58
CA ALA A 359 -4.03 7.15 -6.96
C ALA A 359 -3.80 5.62 -6.99
N TYR A 360 -2.94 5.10 -6.12
CA TYR A 360 -2.68 3.68 -5.96
C TYR A 360 -3.97 2.89 -5.65
N ASN A 361 -4.72 3.29 -4.64
CA ASN A 361 -5.94 2.60 -4.25
C ASN A 361 -7.03 2.65 -5.33
N ILE A 362 -7.23 3.80 -5.96
CA ILE A 362 -8.22 3.97 -7.04
C ILE A 362 -7.87 3.10 -8.25
N PHE A 363 -6.59 3.03 -8.60
CA PHE A 363 -6.12 2.17 -9.69
C PHE A 363 -6.38 0.69 -9.40
N HIS A 364 -6.04 0.22 -8.19
CA HIS A 364 -6.34 -1.16 -7.78
C HIS A 364 -7.84 -1.46 -7.73
N LEU A 365 -8.67 -0.51 -7.30
CA LEU A 365 -10.14 -0.65 -7.36
C LEU A 365 -10.65 -0.72 -8.79
N PHE A 366 -10.06 0.05 -9.70
CA PHE A 366 -10.39 0.00 -11.13
C PHE A 366 -10.03 -1.36 -11.76
N GLN A 367 -8.85 -1.91 -11.47
CA GLN A 367 -8.41 -3.22 -11.96
C GLN A 367 -9.30 -4.39 -11.49
N LYS A 368 -10.02 -4.25 -10.38
CA LYS A 368 -10.88 -5.30 -9.81
C LYS A 368 -12.25 -5.44 -10.49
N ILE A 369 -12.45 -4.78 -11.61
CA ILE A 369 -13.64 -5.04 -12.45
C ILE A 369 -13.50 -6.44 -13.04
N ALA A 370 -14.22 -7.40 -12.48
CA ALA A 370 -14.15 -8.80 -12.89
C ALA A 370 -14.55 -8.98 -14.34
N VAL A 371 -13.70 -9.64 -15.12
CA VAL A 371 -13.97 -9.99 -16.52
C VAL A 371 -13.73 -11.48 -16.74
N LYS A 372 -14.65 -12.16 -17.44
CA LYS A 372 -14.47 -13.52 -17.92
C LYS A 372 -13.97 -13.48 -19.35
N VAL A 373 -12.83 -14.10 -19.59
CA VAL A 373 -12.29 -14.28 -20.94
C VAL A 373 -12.84 -15.57 -21.54
N VAL A 374 -13.60 -15.47 -22.62
CA VAL A 374 -14.14 -16.62 -23.35
C VAL A 374 -13.45 -16.71 -24.70
N ARG A 375 -12.87 -17.87 -25.02
CA ARG A 375 -12.28 -18.16 -26.33
C ARG A 375 -13.19 -19.13 -27.10
N HIS A 376 -13.59 -18.73 -28.29
CA HIS A 376 -14.37 -19.59 -29.18
C HIS A 376 -13.96 -19.35 -30.63
N ALA A 377 -13.61 -20.43 -31.34
CA ALA A 377 -13.30 -20.41 -32.78
C ALA A 377 -12.28 -19.32 -33.20
N GLY A 378 -11.20 -19.15 -32.42
CA GLY A 378 -10.16 -18.14 -32.69
C GLY A 378 -10.48 -16.72 -32.22
N ASN A 379 -11.70 -16.47 -31.76
CA ASN A 379 -12.12 -15.17 -31.23
C ASN A 379 -12.00 -15.13 -29.70
N ILE A 380 -11.65 -13.97 -29.17
CA ILE A 380 -11.62 -13.70 -27.73
C ILE A 380 -12.78 -12.76 -27.39
N SER A 381 -13.64 -13.18 -26.49
CA SER A 381 -14.72 -12.37 -25.95
C SER A 381 -14.46 -12.07 -24.48
N LEU A 382 -14.64 -10.82 -24.08
CA LEU A 382 -14.56 -10.37 -22.70
C LEU A 382 -15.98 -10.25 -22.12
N CYS A 383 -16.30 -11.11 -21.15
CA CYS A 383 -17.61 -11.13 -20.51
C CYS A 383 -17.49 -10.54 -19.10
N PHE A 384 -18.00 -9.34 -18.89
CA PHE A 384 -18.07 -8.72 -17.58
C PHE A 384 -19.16 -9.35 -16.72
N SER A 385 -19.01 -9.30 -15.40
CA SER A 385 -20.01 -9.83 -14.47
C SER A 385 -21.41 -9.27 -14.76
N SER A 386 -22.40 -10.14 -14.84
CA SER A 386 -23.82 -9.75 -14.99
C SER A 386 -24.33 -8.92 -13.81
N ALA A 387 -23.71 -9.10 -12.62
CA ALA A 387 -23.97 -8.31 -11.41
C ALA A 387 -23.30 -6.91 -11.45
N TYR A 388 -22.50 -6.61 -12.48
CA TYR A 388 -21.95 -5.28 -12.62
C TYR A 388 -23.06 -4.27 -12.89
N MET A 389 -23.44 -3.53 -11.87
CA MET A 389 -24.64 -2.66 -11.86
C MET A 389 -24.70 -1.61 -12.98
N ARG A 390 -23.62 -1.40 -13.73
CA ARG A 390 -23.47 -0.32 -14.71
C ARG A 390 -23.02 -0.82 -16.10
N LYS A 391 -23.29 -2.10 -16.39
CA LYS A 391 -22.93 -2.76 -17.67
C LYS A 391 -23.30 -1.96 -18.92
N HIS A 392 -24.50 -1.34 -18.96
CA HIS A 392 -24.94 -0.58 -20.12
C HIS A 392 -24.06 0.66 -20.38
N ARG A 393 -23.63 1.36 -19.31
CA ARG A 393 -22.75 2.52 -19.48
C ARG A 393 -21.33 2.11 -19.87
N PHE A 394 -20.80 1.04 -19.30
CA PHE A 394 -19.52 0.48 -19.71
C PHE A 394 -19.54 0.10 -21.20
N MET A 395 -20.57 -0.60 -21.65
CA MET A 395 -20.72 -0.99 -23.07
C MET A 395 -20.83 0.21 -23.99
N ASN A 396 -21.53 1.28 -23.59
CA ASN A 396 -21.60 2.50 -24.37
C ASN A 396 -20.22 3.16 -24.56
N TYR A 397 -19.37 3.16 -23.52
CA TYR A 397 -18.01 3.66 -23.62
C TYR A 397 -17.10 2.74 -24.42
N TRP A 398 -17.20 1.42 -24.21
CA TRP A 398 -16.47 0.44 -25.00
C TRP A 398 -16.77 0.59 -26.49
N ASN A 399 -18.03 0.71 -26.84
CA ASN A 399 -18.45 0.92 -28.23
C ASN A 399 -17.97 2.27 -28.78
N ALA A 400 -17.94 3.34 -27.98
CA ALA A 400 -17.38 4.62 -28.38
C ALA A 400 -15.88 4.54 -28.66
N VAL A 401 -15.13 3.77 -27.87
CA VAL A 401 -13.67 3.54 -28.07
C VAL A 401 -13.40 2.69 -29.29
N LEU A 402 -14.28 1.71 -29.60
CA LEU A 402 -14.13 0.87 -30.81
C LEU A 402 -14.48 1.62 -32.12
N LEU A 403 -15.18 2.73 -32.02
CA LEU A 403 -15.55 3.58 -33.16
C LEU A 403 -14.56 4.72 -33.43
N MET A 404 -13.53 4.87 -32.58
CA MET A 404 -12.36 5.74 -32.78
C MET A 404 -11.25 5.00 -33.52
#